data_50b865dec0be4c87ac198d8bb9832c70
#
_entry.id   50b865dec0be4c87ac198d8bb9832c70
#
_cell.length_a   1.000
_cell.length_b   1.000
_cell.length_c   1.000
_cell.angle_alpha   90.00
_cell.angle_beta   90.00
_cell.angle_gamma   90.00
#
_symmetry.space_group_name_H-M   'P 1'
#
loop_
_entity.id
_entity.type
_entity.pdbx_description
1 polymer ?
#
loop_
_entity_poly.entity_id
_entity_poly.type
_entity_poly.pdbx_seq_one_letter_code
_entity_poly.pdbx_strand_id
1 'polypeptide(L)'
;SNGAGKSALFEALVWCLYGKTIRDTSVNRVIRTGTSFCEVSVWFSVINGEESVLYNVCRRRTGSSGKVKIFKDNENDLTESSMADTDRKIVDIIGMSFDLFVNTVFYGQGLPYRFIQETDKGKKEVLEEILNLSWLDNVVKKLKSVQQIYNSMENNLELSISRLESEIDANVQFKSK
;
A
#
# COMPACT_ATOMS: atom_id res chain seq x y z
N SER A 1 -15.25 12.25 30.98
CA SER A 1 -14.08 12.97 31.49
C SER A 1 -12.97 12.92 30.44
N ASN A 2 -12.44 14.07 30.08
CA ASN A 2 -11.25 14.17 29.24
C ASN A 2 -10.06 13.59 30.04
N GLY A 3 -9.26 12.71 29.40
CA GLY A 3 -8.10 12.08 30.08
C GLY A 3 -8.31 10.61 30.48
N ALA A 4 -9.46 10.01 30.25
CA ALA A 4 -9.77 8.62 30.60
C ALA A 4 -9.07 7.55 29.73
N GLY A 5 -8.05 7.90 28.93
CA GLY A 5 -7.29 6.93 28.12
C GLY A 5 -7.93 6.50 26.81
N LYS A 6 -9.09 7.05 26.41
CA LYS A 6 -9.78 6.67 25.16
C LYS A 6 -8.89 6.82 23.93
N SER A 7 -8.24 7.96 23.78
CA SER A 7 -7.30 8.20 22.66
C SER A 7 -6.09 7.26 22.68
N ALA A 8 -5.61 6.88 23.85
CA ALA A 8 -4.51 5.94 23.98
C ALA A 8 -4.90 4.51 23.54
N LEU A 9 -6.14 4.10 23.77
CA LEU A 9 -6.66 2.81 23.31
C LEU A 9 -6.68 2.75 21.78
N PHE A 10 -7.15 3.81 21.13
CA PHE A 10 -7.15 3.90 19.66
C PHE A 10 -5.73 3.98 19.08
N GLU A 11 -4.83 4.72 19.73
CA GLU A 11 -3.42 4.73 19.33
C GLU A 11 -2.78 3.35 19.46
N ALA A 12 -3.11 2.60 20.50
CA ALA A 12 -2.63 1.23 20.69
C ALA A 12 -3.12 0.31 19.57
N LEU A 13 -4.41 0.42 19.16
CA LEU A 13 -4.98 -0.32 18.05
C LEU A 13 -4.21 -0.03 16.76
N VAL A 14 -4.05 1.23 16.40
CA VAL A 14 -3.37 1.65 15.17
C VAL A 14 -1.90 1.23 15.19
N TRP A 15 -1.23 1.41 16.32
CA TRP A 15 0.15 0.98 16.45
C TRP A 15 0.30 -0.55 16.33
N CYS A 16 -0.62 -1.32 16.90
CA CYS A 16 -0.60 -2.78 16.78
C CYS A 16 -0.71 -3.22 15.33
N LEU A 17 -1.66 -2.66 14.57
CA LEU A 17 -1.93 -3.06 13.19
C LEU A 17 -0.88 -2.55 12.20
N TYR A 18 -0.46 -1.29 12.32
CA TYR A 18 0.38 -0.63 11.31
C TYR A 18 1.82 -0.31 11.76
N GLY A 19 2.15 -0.51 13.03
CA GLY A 19 3.48 -0.16 13.55
C GLY A 19 3.76 1.35 13.60
N LYS A 20 2.77 2.17 13.30
CA LYS A 20 2.82 3.64 13.23
C LYS A 20 1.99 4.26 14.34
N THR A 21 2.32 5.49 14.73
CA THR A 21 1.52 6.29 15.68
C THR A 21 0.77 7.38 14.92
N ILE A 22 -0.43 7.73 15.41
CA ILE A 22 -1.28 8.74 14.76
C ILE A 22 -0.68 10.14 14.89
N ARG A 23 -0.01 10.42 16.01
CA ARG A 23 0.50 11.75 16.37
C ARG A 23 1.89 12.07 15.87
N ASP A 24 2.41 11.31 14.90
CA ASP A 24 3.76 11.53 14.33
C ASP A 24 4.88 11.58 15.41
N THR A 25 4.66 10.89 16.53
CA THR A 25 5.63 10.79 17.61
C THR A 25 6.56 9.62 17.36
N SER A 26 7.81 9.74 17.82
CA SER A 26 8.75 8.62 17.77
C SER A 26 8.11 7.34 18.31
N VAL A 27 8.21 6.24 17.55
CA VAL A 27 7.69 4.90 17.93
C VAL A 27 8.22 4.44 19.30
N ASN A 28 9.30 5.04 19.81
CA ASN A 28 9.82 4.75 21.15
C ASN A 28 8.90 5.27 22.27
N ARG A 29 8.03 6.24 21.98
CA ARG A 29 7.09 6.81 22.97
C ARG A 29 5.87 5.95 23.26
N VAL A 30 5.67 4.82 22.55
CA VAL A 30 4.62 3.85 22.89
C VAL A 30 4.91 3.14 24.22
N ILE A 31 6.17 3.07 24.64
CA ILE A 31 6.57 2.51 25.93
C ILE A 31 6.31 3.56 27.00
N ARG A 32 5.50 3.21 28.01
CA ARG A 32 5.22 4.11 29.13
C ARG A 32 6.50 4.38 29.93
N THR A 33 6.69 5.62 30.33
CA THR A 33 7.80 5.99 31.21
C THR A 33 7.78 5.13 32.47
N GLY A 34 8.94 4.54 32.80
CA GLY A 34 9.08 3.64 33.96
C GLY A 34 8.78 2.17 33.66
N THR A 35 8.46 1.80 32.40
CA THR A 35 8.33 0.39 31.97
C THR A 35 9.39 0.05 30.93
N SER A 36 9.70 -1.25 30.79
CA SER A 36 10.72 -1.74 29.86
C SER A 36 10.16 -2.17 28.49
N PHE A 37 8.86 -2.39 28.38
CA PHE A 37 8.22 -2.83 27.14
C PHE A 37 6.76 -2.35 27.04
N CYS A 38 6.24 -2.42 25.82
CA CYS A 38 4.83 -2.28 25.48
C CYS A 38 4.41 -3.47 24.62
N GLU A 39 3.24 -4.04 24.89
CA GLU A 39 2.67 -5.12 24.11
C GLU A 39 1.17 -4.86 23.91
N VAL A 40 0.71 -5.06 22.68
CA VAL A 40 -0.70 -4.90 22.31
C VAL A 40 -1.10 -6.08 21.44
N SER A 41 -2.23 -6.68 21.77
CA SER A 41 -2.86 -7.74 20.97
C SER A 41 -4.24 -7.27 20.51
N VAL A 42 -4.52 -7.46 19.22
CA VAL A 42 -5.79 -7.09 18.58
C VAL A 42 -6.36 -8.31 17.88
N TRP A 43 -7.64 -8.58 18.14
CA TRP A 43 -8.42 -9.58 17.43
C TRP A 43 -9.42 -8.89 16.54
N PHE A 44 -9.49 -9.33 15.29
CA PHE A 44 -10.47 -8.81 14.33
C PHE A 44 -10.89 -9.92 13.36
N SER A 45 -12.09 -9.79 12.81
CA SER A 45 -12.59 -10.71 11.80
C SER A 45 -12.68 -10.02 10.45
N VAL A 46 -12.25 -10.74 9.41
CA VAL A 46 -12.47 -10.33 8.02
C VAL A 46 -13.61 -11.16 7.46
N ILE A 47 -14.61 -10.48 6.93
CA ILE A 47 -15.82 -11.10 6.38
C ILE A 47 -15.72 -11.05 4.86
N ASN A 48 -15.69 -12.22 4.22
CA ASN A 48 -15.72 -12.37 2.76
C ASN A 48 -16.96 -13.17 2.38
N GLY A 49 -18.03 -12.46 1.99
CA GLY A 49 -19.34 -13.09 1.76
C GLY A 49 -19.92 -13.69 3.03
N GLU A 50 -20.12 -15.00 3.06
CA GLU A 50 -20.64 -15.73 4.23
C GLU A 50 -19.53 -16.23 5.18
N GLU A 51 -18.28 -16.21 4.74
CA GLU A 51 -17.15 -16.66 5.56
C GLU A 51 -16.60 -15.54 6.43
N SER A 52 -16.37 -15.86 7.70
CA SER A 52 -15.72 -14.97 8.68
C SER A 52 -14.45 -15.64 9.19
N VAL A 53 -13.32 -14.98 8.96
CA VAL A 53 -12.00 -15.47 9.39
C VAL A 53 -11.49 -14.59 10.52
N LEU A 54 -11.14 -15.20 11.66
CA LEU A 54 -10.59 -14.51 12.82
C LEU A 54 -9.08 -14.36 12.69
N TYR A 55 -8.58 -13.16 12.91
CA TYR A 55 -7.15 -12.87 13.00
C TYR A 55 -6.79 -12.31 14.36
N ASN A 56 -5.57 -12.65 14.82
CA ASN A 56 -4.94 -12.06 15.98
C ASN A 56 -3.59 -11.46 15.58
N VAL A 57 -3.39 -10.19 15.84
CA VAL A 57 -2.13 -9.51 15.69
C VAL A 57 -1.60 -9.14 17.07
N CYS A 58 -0.36 -9.55 17.37
CA CYS A 58 0.34 -9.20 18.60
C CYS A 58 1.61 -8.42 18.24
N ARG A 59 1.73 -7.19 18.74
CA ARG A 59 2.92 -6.35 18.54
C ARG A 59 3.53 -6.01 19.88
N ARG A 60 4.83 -6.25 20.00
CA ARG A 60 5.63 -5.94 21.17
C ARG A 60 6.80 -5.05 20.81
N ARG A 61 7.12 -4.11 21.70
CA ARG A 61 8.33 -3.28 21.63
C ARG A 61 9.04 -3.27 22.95
N THR A 62 10.37 -3.43 22.89
CA THR A 62 11.27 -3.41 24.05
C THR A 62 12.46 -2.53 23.70
N GLY A 63 12.54 -1.31 24.25
CA GLY A 63 13.57 -0.34 23.87
C GLY A 63 13.59 -0.07 22.36
N SER A 64 14.70 -0.35 21.70
CA SER A 64 14.87 -0.18 20.25
C SER A 64 14.38 -1.38 19.42
N SER A 65 14.08 -2.52 20.07
CA SER A 65 13.66 -3.75 19.38
C SER A 65 12.14 -3.86 19.30
N GLY A 66 11.62 -4.27 18.14
CA GLY A 66 10.21 -4.56 17.92
C GLY A 66 10.00 -5.97 17.39
N LYS A 67 8.84 -6.55 17.72
CA LYS A 67 8.36 -7.82 17.16
C LYS A 67 6.88 -7.68 16.84
N VAL A 68 6.46 -8.31 15.73
CA VAL A 68 5.05 -8.45 15.37
C VAL A 68 4.79 -9.90 15.00
N LYS A 69 3.63 -10.40 15.39
CA LYS A 69 3.14 -11.73 15.02
C LYS A 69 1.70 -11.61 14.56
N ILE A 70 1.32 -12.49 13.63
CA ILE A 70 -0.06 -12.60 13.16
C ILE A 70 -0.47 -14.07 13.11
N PHE A 71 -1.64 -14.36 13.61
CA PHE A 71 -2.24 -15.69 13.62
C PHE A 71 -3.61 -15.65 12.95
N LYS A 72 -3.94 -16.73 12.23
CA LYS A 72 -5.28 -17.00 11.71
C LYS A 72 -5.92 -18.08 12.58
N ASP A 73 -7.16 -17.85 13.01
CA ASP A 73 -7.97 -18.76 13.84
C ASP A 73 -7.24 -19.24 15.11
N ASN A 74 -6.33 -18.41 15.66
CA ASN A 74 -5.48 -18.63 16.83
C ASN A 74 -4.46 -19.79 16.72
N GLU A 75 -4.44 -20.54 15.64
CA GLU A 75 -3.61 -21.75 15.47
C GLU A 75 -2.58 -21.58 14.36
N ASN A 76 -2.94 -20.97 13.26
CA ASN A 76 -2.05 -20.81 12.09
C ASN A 76 -1.19 -19.56 12.23
N ASP A 77 0.10 -19.73 12.49
CA ASP A 77 1.07 -18.63 12.48
C ASP A 77 1.36 -18.19 11.03
N LEU A 78 0.97 -16.96 10.73
CA LEU A 78 1.17 -16.31 9.43
C LEU A 78 2.31 -15.29 9.45
N THR A 79 3.10 -15.27 10.52
CA THR A 79 4.21 -14.34 10.68
C THR A 79 5.29 -14.60 9.64
N GLU A 80 5.73 -13.55 8.96
CA GLU A 80 6.77 -13.62 7.94
C GLU A 80 8.18 -13.55 8.57
N SER A 81 9.20 -13.81 7.76
CA SER A 81 10.61 -13.82 8.18
C SER A 81 11.10 -12.45 8.66
N SER A 82 10.53 -11.37 8.12
CA SER A 82 10.83 -10.00 8.56
C SER A 82 9.60 -9.29 9.11
N MET A 83 9.85 -8.31 9.99
CA MET A 83 8.78 -7.47 10.53
C MET A 83 8.09 -6.65 9.42
N ALA A 84 8.86 -6.18 8.42
CA ALA A 84 8.32 -5.41 7.31
C ALA A 84 7.41 -6.24 6.40
N ASP A 85 7.73 -7.51 6.17
CA ASP A 85 6.89 -8.42 5.39
C ASP A 85 5.61 -8.78 6.15
N THR A 86 5.74 -9.01 7.47
CA THR A 86 4.59 -9.24 8.35
C THR A 86 3.67 -8.01 8.36
N ASP A 87 4.22 -6.79 8.43
CA ASP A 87 3.44 -5.55 8.39
C ASP A 87 2.69 -5.41 7.05
N ARG A 88 3.33 -5.71 5.91
CA ARG A 88 2.65 -5.74 4.60
C ARG A 88 1.51 -6.75 4.58
N LYS A 89 1.75 -7.95 5.05
CA LYS A 89 0.72 -9.00 5.11
C LYS A 89 -0.49 -8.59 5.97
N ILE A 90 -0.26 -7.92 7.10
CA ILE A 90 -1.36 -7.38 7.93
C ILE A 90 -2.18 -6.36 7.14
N VAL A 91 -1.53 -5.44 6.43
CA VAL A 91 -2.19 -4.43 5.59
C VAL A 91 -3.01 -5.10 4.47
N ASP A 92 -2.45 -6.12 3.81
CA ASP A 92 -3.14 -6.87 2.75
C ASP A 92 -4.38 -7.59 3.28
N ILE A 93 -4.32 -8.17 4.49
CA ILE A 93 -5.45 -8.84 5.14
C ILE A 93 -6.54 -7.83 5.54
N ILE A 94 -6.15 -6.67 6.08
CA ILE A 94 -7.10 -5.60 6.45
C ILE A 94 -7.70 -4.96 5.20
N GLY A 95 -6.97 -4.92 4.08
CA GLY A 95 -7.38 -4.29 2.84
C GLY A 95 -7.40 -2.76 2.88
N MET A 96 -6.76 -2.15 3.88
CA MET A 96 -6.67 -0.69 4.05
C MET A 96 -5.27 -0.26 4.44
N SER A 97 -4.76 0.80 3.81
CA SER A 97 -3.52 1.45 4.22
C SER A 97 -3.68 2.17 5.57
N PHE A 98 -2.56 2.51 6.20
CA PHE A 98 -2.55 3.33 7.41
C PHE A 98 -3.27 4.66 7.20
N ASP A 99 -2.99 5.34 6.09
CA ASP A 99 -3.54 6.67 5.80
C ASP A 99 -5.07 6.58 5.55
N LEU A 100 -5.51 5.56 4.82
CA LEU A 100 -6.93 5.30 4.63
C LEU A 100 -7.63 5.00 5.97
N PHE A 101 -7.07 4.09 6.78
CA PHE A 101 -7.64 3.71 8.07
C PHE A 101 -7.78 4.91 9.00
N VAL A 102 -6.72 5.73 9.12
CA VAL A 102 -6.74 6.92 9.99
C VAL A 102 -7.72 7.98 9.51
N ASN A 103 -7.89 8.14 8.19
CA ASN A 103 -8.79 9.14 7.62
C ASN A 103 -10.26 8.72 7.57
N THR A 104 -10.55 7.41 7.58
CA THR A 104 -11.92 6.89 7.42
C THR A 104 -12.50 6.27 8.68
N VAL A 105 -11.71 5.47 9.39
CA VAL A 105 -12.17 4.71 10.56
C VAL A 105 -11.93 5.46 11.86
N PHE A 106 -10.87 6.27 11.90
CA PHE A 106 -10.48 6.95 13.13
C PHE A 106 -10.94 8.40 13.18
N TYR A 107 -12.01 8.64 13.93
CA TYR A 107 -12.53 10.00 14.24
C TYR A 107 -11.93 10.50 15.57
N GLY A 108 -10.68 10.94 15.56
CA GLY A 108 -10.02 11.52 16.74
C GLY A 108 -10.11 13.05 16.80
N GLN A 109 -9.98 13.63 17.99
CA GLN A 109 -9.86 15.09 18.15
C GLN A 109 -8.66 15.62 17.36
N GLY A 110 -8.94 16.51 16.39
CA GLY A 110 -7.92 17.14 15.52
C GLY A 110 -7.58 16.38 14.23
N LEU A 111 -8.11 15.15 14.00
CA LEU A 111 -7.84 14.34 12.82
C LEU A 111 -8.74 14.60 11.60
N PRO A 112 -10.01 15.06 11.71
CA PRO A 112 -10.81 15.41 10.54
C PRO A 112 -10.15 16.51 9.67
N TYR A 113 -9.24 17.27 10.25
CA TYR A 113 -8.45 18.27 9.53
C TYR A 113 -7.36 17.66 8.64
N ARG A 114 -6.94 16.41 8.86
CA ARG A 114 -5.82 15.85 8.11
C ARG A 114 -6.16 15.68 6.63
N PHE A 115 -7.29 15.10 6.30
CA PHE A 115 -7.76 15.02 4.91
C PHE A 115 -8.00 16.40 4.30
N ILE A 116 -8.57 17.34 5.07
CA ILE A 116 -8.85 18.71 4.58
C ILE A 116 -7.55 19.48 4.37
N GLN A 117 -6.53 19.23 5.18
CA GLN A 117 -5.22 19.90 5.12
C GLN A 117 -4.25 19.23 4.15
N GLU A 118 -4.57 18.03 3.68
CA GLU A 118 -3.75 17.35 2.66
C GLU A 118 -3.69 18.19 1.39
N THR A 119 -2.57 18.05 0.68
CA THR A 119 -2.42 18.59 -0.67
C THR A 119 -3.46 17.98 -1.60
N ASP A 120 -3.78 18.64 -2.70
CA ASP A 120 -4.72 18.09 -3.69
C ASP A 120 -4.28 16.70 -4.20
N LYS A 121 -2.97 16.46 -4.27
CA LYS A 121 -2.40 15.14 -4.57
C LYS A 121 -2.72 14.11 -3.49
N GLY A 122 -2.50 14.46 -2.21
CA GLY A 122 -2.81 13.56 -1.09
C GLY A 122 -4.30 13.24 -0.97
N LYS A 123 -5.17 14.24 -1.20
CA LYS A 123 -6.64 14.01 -1.26
C LYS A 123 -7.02 13.04 -2.37
N LYS A 124 -6.41 13.20 -3.55
CA LYS A 124 -6.64 12.31 -4.69
C LYS A 124 -6.22 10.88 -4.38
N GLU A 125 -5.02 10.68 -3.80
CA GLU A 125 -4.52 9.36 -3.42
C GLU A 125 -5.46 8.64 -2.44
N VAL A 126 -5.94 9.33 -1.41
CA VAL A 126 -6.93 8.78 -0.46
C VAL A 126 -8.24 8.40 -1.16
N LEU A 127 -8.73 9.25 -2.06
CA LEU A 127 -9.97 8.95 -2.82
C LEU A 127 -9.78 7.78 -3.78
N GLU A 128 -8.64 7.69 -4.47
CA GLU A 128 -8.30 6.58 -5.36
C GLU A 128 -8.24 5.25 -4.59
N GLU A 129 -7.74 5.28 -3.37
CA GLU A 129 -7.70 4.10 -2.49
C GLU A 129 -9.10 3.70 -2.00
N ILE A 130 -9.92 4.67 -1.53
CA ILE A 130 -11.32 4.42 -1.12
C ILE A 130 -12.13 3.81 -2.27
N LEU A 131 -11.94 4.31 -3.48
CA LEU A 131 -12.64 3.84 -4.68
C LEU A 131 -12.00 2.56 -5.27
N ASN A 132 -10.93 2.06 -4.65
CA ASN A 132 -10.16 0.90 -5.12
C ASN A 132 -9.73 1.04 -6.60
N LEU A 133 -9.26 2.23 -6.99
CA LEU A 133 -8.87 2.54 -8.38
C LEU A 133 -7.44 2.14 -8.72
N SER A 134 -6.67 1.59 -7.79
CA SER A 134 -5.27 1.18 -7.98
C SER A 134 -5.05 0.18 -9.14
N TRP A 135 -6.08 -0.60 -9.49
CA TRP A 135 -6.04 -1.51 -10.64
C TRP A 135 -5.95 -0.75 -11.97
N LEU A 136 -6.50 0.48 -12.04
CA LEU A 136 -6.43 1.33 -13.26
C LEU A 136 -4.98 1.67 -13.61
N ASP A 137 -4.13 1.94 -12.62
CA ASP A 137 -2.70 2.21 -12.85
C ASP A 137 -2.00 1.02 -13.52
N ASN A 138 -2.35 -0.19 -13.14
CA ASN A 138 -1.83 -1.40 -13.75
C ASN A 138 -2.32 -1.57 -15.20
N VAL A 139 -3.57 -1.21 -15.48
CA VAL A 139 -4.12 -1.20 -16.83
C VAL A 139 -3.41 -0.15 -17.69
N VAL A 140 -3.24 1.06 -17.18
CA VAL A 140 -2.51 2.15 -17.87
C VAL A 140 -1.08 1.75 -18.18
N LYS A 141 -0.36 1.13 -17.23
CA LYS A 141 1.01 0.63 -17.45
C LYS A 141 1.05 -0.42 -18.56
N LYS A 142 0.12 -1.37 -18.56
CA LYS A 142 0.02 -2.39 -19.63
C LYS A 142 -0.28 -1.76 -20.99
N LEU A 143 -1.21 -0.82 -21.05
CA LEU A 143 -1.52 -0.12 -22.30
C LEU A 143 -0.32 0.65 -22.85
N LYS A 144 0.44 1.36 -22.00
CA LYS A 144 1.67 2.05 -22.42
C LYS A 144 2.72 1.08 -22.95
N SER A 145 2.90 -0.10 -22.34
CA SER A 145 3.85 -1.09 -22.86
C SER A 145 3.43 -1.64 -24.22
N VAL A 146 2.14 -1.90 -24.41
CA VAL A 146 1.60 -2.33 -25.71
C VAL A 146 1.77 -1.25 -26.75
N GLN A 147 1.48 0.00 -26.43
CA GLN A 147 1.70 1.14 -27.33
C GLN A 147 3.16 1.27 -27.75
N GLN A 148 4.12 1.09 -26.84
CA GLN A 148 5.55 1.11 -27.17
C GLN A 148 5.92 0.00 -28.17
N ILE A 149 5.36 -1.21 -28.02
CA ILE A 149 5.59 -2.32 -28.94
C ILE A 149 5.05 -1.95 -30.35
N TYR A 150 3.85 -1.41 -30.43
CA TYR A 150 3.27 -1.00 -31.72
C TYR A 150 4.10 0.10 -32.39
N ASN A 151 4.50 1.13 -31.64
CA ASN A 151 5.35 2.20 -32.19
C ASN A 151 6.71 1.67 -32.68
N SER A 152 7.30 0.70 -31.99
CA SER A 152 8.55 0.07 -32.45
C SER A 152 8.36 -0.76 -33.72
N MET A 153 7.22 -1.45 -33.87
CA MET A 153 6.88 -2.19 -35.08
C MET A 153 6.63 -1.24 -36.26
N GLU A 154 5.92 -0.15 -36.05
CA GLU A 154 5.67 0.89 -37.04
C GLU A 154 6.97 1.47 -37.58
N ASN A 155 7.88 1.91 -36.70
CA ASN A 155 9.19 2.42 -37.08
C ASN A 155 10.02 1.38 -37.88
N ASN A 156 9.98 0.10 -37.50
CA ASN A 156 10.69 -0.96 -38.22
C ASN A 156 10.10 -1.20 -39.62
N LEU A 157 8.78 -1.10 -39.74
CA LEU A 157 8.10 -1.22 -41.05
C LEU A 157 8.44 -0.03 -41.95
N GLU A 158 8.43 1.19 -41.44
CA GLU A 158 8.82 2.39 -42.17
C GLU A 158 10.27 2.30 -42.70
N LEU A 159 11.20 1.86 -41.86
CA LEU A 159 12.57 1.62 -42.25
C LEU A 159 12.68 0.54 -43.34
N SER A 160 11.88 -0.51 -43.25
CA SER A 160 11.86 -1.59 -44.24
C SER A 160 11.28 -1.11 -45.59
N ILE A 161 10.23 -0.30 -45.57
CA ILE A 161 9.65 0.32 -46.77
C ILE A 161 10.65 1.23 -47.43
N SER A 162 11.29 2.15 -46.67
CA SER A 162 12.28 3.07 -47.21
C SER A 162 13.47 2.35 -47.83
N ARG A 163 13.91 1.23 -47.26
CA ARG A 163 14.97 0.40 -47.84
C ARG A 163 14.54 -0.25 -49.15
N LEU A 164 13.35 -0.82 -49.22
CA LEU A 164 12.80 -1.44 -50.43
C LEU A 164 12.61 -0.43 -51.53
N GLU A 165 12.10 0.78 -51.23
CA GLU A 165 11.98 1.88 -52.18
C GLU A 165 13.38 2.25 -52.77
N SER A 166 14.37 2.38 -51.94
CA SER A 166 15.75 2.65 -52.39
C SER A 166 16.32 1.53 -53.27
N GLU A 167 16.04 0.27 -52.99
CA GLU A 167 16.45 -0.88 -53.78
C GLU A 167 15.73 -0.90 -55.17
N ILE A 168 14.43 -0.54 -55.19
CA ILE A 168 13.64 -0.43 -56.42
C ILE A 168 14.23 0.67 -57.30
N ASP A 169 14.48 1.85 -56.75
CA ASP A 169 15.03 2.98 -57.52
C ASP A 169 16.39 2.66 -58.09
N ALA A 170 17.27 2.00 -57.32
CA ALA A 170 18.55 1.54 -57.82
C ALA A 170 18.43 0.55 -58.99
N ASN A 171 17.50 -0.40 -58.92
CA ASN A 171 17.23 -1.39 -59.97
C ASN A 171 16.64 -0.77 -61.24
N VAL A 172 15.78 0.25 -61.11
CA VAL A 172 15.21 0.99 -62.25
C VAL A 172 16.31 1.76 -63.00
N GLN A 173 17.21 2.42 -62.27
CA GLN A 173 18.35 3.13 -62.88
C GLN A 173 19.31 2.19 -63.59
N PHE A 174 19.49 0.96 -63.13
CA PHE A 174 20.34 -0.04 -63.77
C PHE A 174 19.75 -0.58 -65.09
N LYS A 175 18.45 -0.63 -65.24
CA LYS A 175 17.75 -1.11 -66.43
C LYS A 175 17.60 -0.04 -67.54
N SER A 176 17.84 1.23 -67.18
CA SER A 176 17.70 2.37 -68.09
C SER A 176 19.04 2.79 -68.77
N LYS A 177 20.09 2.07 -68.46
CA LYS A 177 21.40 2.15 -69.15
C LYS A 177 21.63 0.95 -70.05
#